data_029bf8420f5790872a9cb7c4199d4800
#
_entry.id   029bf8420f5790872a9cb7c4199d4800
#
_cell.length_a   1.000
_cell.length_b   1.000
_cell.length_c   1.000
_cell.angle_alpha   90.00
_cell.angle_beta   90.00
_cell.angle_gamma   90.00
#
_symmetry.space_group_name_H-M   'P 1'
#
loop_
_entity.id
_entity.type
_entity.pdbx_description
1 polymer ?
#
loop_
_entity_poly.entity_id
_entity_poly.type
_entity_poly.pdbx_seq_one_letter_code
_entity_poly.pdbx_strand_id
1 'polypeptide(L)'
;MNFDMKVLGLSFFYHDSAACLLVDGVPVAMSEEERFSRRKHDSGYPELAVDFVLKTAGVSSHDLDAVVFYEKPFIKLERIIKSAIATFPIAPFVFADSIKTLFTSKLWIRNLISAKLDIPSEKIYF
;
A
#
# COMPACT_ATOMS: atom_id res chain seq x y z
N MET A 1 -1.54 25.27 -18.68
CA MET A 1 -0.73 24.46 -17.76
C MET A 1 -1.35 23.09 -17.67
N ASN A 2 -0.72 22.08 -18.25
CA ASN A 2 -1.15 20.71 -18.03
C ASN A 2 -0.52 20.25 -16.72
N PHE A 3 -1.30 20.20 -15.66
CA PHE A 3 -0.91 19.51 -14.43
C PHE A 3 -1.28 18.04 -14.63
N ASP A 4 -0.35 17.27 -15.15
CA ASP A 4 -0.54 15.82 -15.29
C ASP A 4 -0.55 15.21 -13.88
N MET A 5 -1.72 14.77 -13.42
CA MET A 5 -1.87 14.15 -12.10
C MET A 5 -1.19 12.78 -12.08
N LYS A 6 -0.18 12.61 -11.24
CA LYS A 6 0.62 11.39 -11.12
C LYS A 6 0.28 10.66 -9.83
N VAL A 7 -0.26 9.47 -9.97
CA VAL A 7 -0.69 8.62 -8.84
C VAL A 7 0.04 7.28 -8.89
N LEU A 8 0.72 6.94 -7.81
CA LEU A 8 1.36 5.64 -7.64
C LEU A 8 0.47 4.72 -6.80
N GLY A 9 0.01 3.62 -7.37
CA GLY A 9 -0.70 2.57 -6.66
C GLY A 9 0.27 1.50 -6.16
N LEU A 10 0.14 1.09 -4.89
CA LEU A 10 0.96 0.08 -4.25
C LEU A 10 0.13 -1.02 -3.63
N SER A 11 0.60 -2.26 -3.79
CA SER A 11 0.08 -3.46 -3.14
C SER A 11 1.23 -4.26 -2.54
N PHE A 12 1.20 -4.53 -1.23
CA PHE A 12 2.19 -5.36 -0.55
C PHE A 12 1.68 -5.86 0.82
N PHE A 13 2.41 -6.78 1.44
CA PHE A 13 2.13 -7.42 2.74
C PHE A 13 0.98 -8.42 2.78
N TYR A 14 0.39 -8.79 1.66
CA TYR A 14 -0.64 -9.82 1.66
C TYR A 14 -0.28 -10.98 0.72
N HIS A 15 -0.25 -10.74 -0.57
CA HIS A 15 0.16 -11.68 -1.60
C HIS A 15 1.32 -11.08 -2.41
N ASP A 16 1.21 -11.16 -3.70
CA ASP A 16 2.18 -10.62 -4.63
C ASP A 16 2.22 -9.10 -4.54
N SER A 17 3.38 -8.54 -4.27
CA SER A 17 3.53 -7.10 -4.24
C SER A 17 3.67 -6.54 -5.65
N ALA A 18 3.12 -5.36 -5.87
CA ALA A 18 3.05 -4.71 -7.16
C ALA A 18 3.03 -3.19 -7.04
N ALA A 19 3.45 -2.52 -8.11
CA ALA A 19 3.34 -1.09 -8.28
C ALA A 19 2.72 -0.76 -9.64
N CYS A 20 1.89 0.29 -9.68
CA CYS A 20 1.29 0.83 -10.89
C CYS A 20 1.33 2.36 -10.87
N LEU A 21 1.83 2.96 -11.92
CA LEU A 21 1.82 4.41 -12.09
C LEU A 21 0.71 4.82 -13.06
N LEU A 22 -0.14 5.74 -12.61
CA LEU A 22 -1.16 6.37 -13.43
C LEU A 22 -0.78 7.84 -13.66
N VAL A 23 -0.99 8.29 -14.88
CA VAL A 23 -0.90 9.71 -15.25
C VAL A 23 -2.25 10.12 -15.85
N ASP A 24 -2.89 11.10 -15.25
CA ASP A 24 -4.26 11.54 -15.62
C ASP A 24 -5.30 10.40 -15.69
N GLY A 25 -5.19 9.44 -14.76
CA GLY A 25 -6.06 8.28 -14.66
C GLY A 25 -5.77 7.16 -15.67
N VAL A 26 -4.73 7.30 -16.49
CA VAL A 26 -4.31 6.28 -17.46
C VAL A 26 -3.09 5.51 -16.90
N PRO A 27 -3.13 4.16 -16.83
CA PRO A 27 -1.98 3.38 -16.44
C PRO A 27 -0.83 3.52 -17.47
N VAL A 28 0.31 4.00 -17.01
CA VAL A 28 1.50 4.20 -17.85
C VAL A 28 2.46 3.02 -17.73
N ALA A 29 2.65 2.52 -16.51
CA ALA A 29 3.50 1.37 -16.24
C ALA A 29 3.00 0.62 -15.01
N MET A 30 3.15 -0.70 -15.02
CA MET A 30 2.83 -1.55 -13.87
C MET A 30 3.71 -2.81 -13.88
N SER A 31 4.06 -3.29 -12.71
CA SER A 31 4.79 -4.55 -12.56
C SER A 31 4.65 -5.13 -11.16
N GLU A 32 4.79 -6.45 -11.08
CA GLU A 32 4.93 -7.19 -9.84
C GLU A 32 6.40 -7.26 -9.42
N GLU A 33 6.65 -7.23 -8.11
CA GLU A 33 8.00 -7.30 -7.54
C GLU A 33 8.69 -8.63 -7.88
N GLU A 34 7.95 -9.73 -7.94
CA GLU A 34 8.52 -11.05 -8.25
C GLU A 34 9.18 -11.12 -9.62
N ARG A 35 8.81 -10.25 -10.57
CA ARG A 35 9.45 -10.15 -11.89
C ARG A 35 10.91 -9.78 -11.79
N PHE A 36 11.27 -9.02 -10.77
CA PHE A 36 12.63 -8.54 -10.53
C PHE A 36 13.34 -9.32 -9.42
N SER A 37 12.66 -9.55 -8.29
CA SER A 37 13.24 -10.24 -7.14
C SER A 37 13.45 -11.74 -7.36
N ARG A 38 12.75 -12.32 -8.34
CA ARG A 38 12.72 -13.76 -8.63
C ARG A 38 12.25 -14.63 -7.47
N ARG A 39 11.58 -14.03 -6.50
CA ARG A 39 10.94 -14.73 -5.38
C ARG A 39 9.46 -14.86 -5.67
N LYS A 40 9.00 -16.10 -5.79
CA LYS A 40 7.58 -16.41 -6.00
C LYS A 40 6.76 -15.91 -4.80
N HIS A 41 5.66 -15.19 -5.08
CA HIS A 41 4.80 -14.58 -4.06
C HIS A 41 5.54 -13.62 -3.12
N ASP A 42 6.46 -12.83 -3.65
CA ASP A 42 7.13 -11.79 -2.89
C ASP A 42 6.10 -10.76 -2.40
N SER A 43 5.93 -10.71 -1.08
CA SER A 43 4.94 -9.83 -0.42
C SER A 43 5.57 -8.62 0.28
N GLY A 44 6.88 -8.43 0.13
CA GLY A 44 7.60 -7.29 0.69
C GLY A 44 7.25 -5.97 0.00
N TYR A 45 7.80 -4.86 0.51
CA TYR A 45 7.66 -3.58 -0.19
C TYR A 45 8.23 -3.69 -1.62
N PRO A 46 7.46 -3.27 -2.66
CA PRO A 46 7.82 -3.49 -4.05
C PRO A 46 8.84 -2.47 -4.57
N GLU A 47 10.06 -2.49 -4.03
CA GLU A 47 11.11 -1.51 -4.31
C GLU A 47 11.53 -1.50 -5.79
N LEU A 48 11.76 -2.68 -6.37
CA LEU A 48 12.18 -2.81 -7.75
C LEU A 48 11.04 -2.51 -8.73
N ALA A 49 9.82 -2.91 -8.41
CA ALA A 49 8.65 -2.58 -9.21
C ALA A 49 8.36 -1.08 -9.20
N VAL A 50 8.49 -0.40 -8.05
CA VAL A 50 8.39 1.07 -7.96
C VAL A 50 9.45 1.75 -8.81
N ASP A 51 10.70 1.35 -8.67
CA ASP A 51 11.80 1.87 -9.50
C ASP A 51 11.51 1.71 -10.99
N PHE A 52 11.04 0.55 -11.39
CA PHE A 52 10.69 0.27 -12.78
C PHE A 52 9.60 1.20 -13.31
N VAL A 53 8.48 1.35 -12.60
CA VAL A 53 7.37 2.18 -13.10
C VAL A 53 7.71 3.66 -13.12
N LEU A 54 8.46 4.16 -12.16
CA LEU A 54 8.93 5.54 -12.14
C LEU A 54 9.93 5.83 -13.27
N LYS A 55 10.92 4.95 -13.48
CA LYS A 55 11.90 5.08 -14.56
C LYS A 55 11.25 4.97 -15.94
N THR A 56 10.31 4.07 -16.13
CA THR A 56 9.59 3.91 -17.41
C THR A 56 8.84 5.17 -17.81
N ALA A 57 8.25 5.87 -16.84
CA ALA A 57 7.54 7.12 -17.07
C ALA A 57 8.45 8.37 -17.04
N GLY A 58 9.71 8.25 -16.64
CA GLY A 58 10.59 9.39 -16.44
C GLY A 58 10.14 10.32 -15.30
N VAL A 59 9.51 9.76 -14.27
CA VAL A 59 8.92 10.48 -13.12
C VAL A 59 9.76 10.22 -11.87
N SER A 60 10.02 11.25 -11.08
CA SER A 60 10.61 11.14 -9.75
C SER A 60 9.52 10.89 -8.69
N SER A 61 9.88 10.28 -7.56
CA SER A 61 8.96 10.14 -6.43
C SER A 61 8.43 11.49 -5.92
N HIS A 62 9.24 12.54 -5.99
CA HIS A 62 8.84 13.89 -5.59
C HIS A 62 7.80 14.53 -6.51
N ASP A 63 7.70 14.08 -7.77
CA ASP A 63 6.72 14.55 -8.74
C ASP A 63 5.34 13.88 -8.56
N LEU A 64 5.22 12.91 -7.66
CA LEU A 64 3.96 12.24 -7.37
C LEU A 64 3.00 13.17 -6.62
N ASP A 65 1.77 13.21 -7.08
CA ASP A 65 0.69 13.95 -6.42
C ASP A 65 0.05 13.12 -5.31
N ALA A 66 -0.05 11.81 -5.51
CA ALA A 66 -0.59 10.89 -4.52
C ALA A 66 0.03 9.50 -4.61
N VAL A 67 0.07 8.81 -3.49
CA VAL A 67 0.38 7.38 -3.39
C VAL A 67 -0.81 6.70 -2.74
N VAL A 68 -1.32 5.65 -3.35
CA VAL A 68 -2.50 4.92 -2.89
C VAL A 68 -2.11 3.49 -2.55
N PHE A 69 -2.39 3.09 -1.32
CA PHE A 69 -2.26 1.71 -0.89
C PHE A 69 -3.60 0.98 -1.02
N TYR A 70 -3.58 -0.24 -1.53
CA TYR A 70 -4.78 -0.99 -1.96
C TYR A 70 -5.78 -1.32 -0.85
N GLU A 71 -5.36 -1.34 0.42
CA GLU A 71 -6.18 -1.77 1.53
C GLU A 71 -6.81 -0.59 2.28
N LYS A 72 -8.12 -0.64 2.49
CA LYS A 72 -8.83 0.29 3.38
C LYS A 72 -8.89 -0.31 4.78
N PRO A 73 -8.04 0.14 5.68
CA PRO A 73 -7.89 -0.45 7.00
C PRO A 73 -9.15 -0.33 7.87
N PHE A 74 -9.99 0.69 7.68
CA PHE A 74 -11.22 0.86 8.45
C PHE A 74 -12.28 -0.21 8.14
N ILE A 75 -12.39 -0.68 6.90
CA ILE A 75 -13.31 -1.76 6.52
C ILE A 75 -12.88 -3.08 7.17
N LYS A 76 -11.58 -3.33 7.24
CA LYS A 76 -11.03 -4.52 7.91
C LYS A 76 -11.29 -4.46 9.42
N LEU A 77 -11.14 -3.29 10.04
CA LEU A 77 -11.47 -3.07 11.45
C LEU A 77 -12.95 -3.32 11.72
N GLU A 78 -13.85 -2.80 10.90
CA GLU A 78 -15.29 -3.00 11.03
C GLU A 78 -15.65 -4.50 10.97
N ARG A 79 -15.05 -5.24 10.03
CA ARG A 79 -15.25 -6.70 9.93
C ARG A 79 -14.75 -7.45 11.17
N ILE A 80 -13.58 -7.06 11.69
CA ILE A 80 -13.01 -7.66 12.93
C ILE A 80 -13.92 -7.36 14.11
N ILE A 81 -14.40 -6.13 14.27
CA ILE A 81 -15.32 -5.74 15.35
C ILE A 81 -16.63 -6.52 15.26
N LYS A 82 -17.24 -6.60 14.07
CA LYS A 82 -18.47 -7.38 13.86
C LYS A 82 -18.29 -8.86 14.19
N SER A 83 -17.18 -9.45 13.77
CA SER A 83 -16.86 -10.85 14.08
C SER A 83 -16.64 -11.07 15.58
N ALA A 84 -15.98 -10.14 16.25
CA ALA A 84 -15.73 -10.23 17.69
C ALA A 84 -17.01 -10.12 18.51
N ILE A 85 -17.92 -9.21 18.13
CA ILE A 85 -19.23 -9.08 18.78
C ILE A 85 -20.06 -10.36 18.60
N ALA A 86 -20.00 -10.95 17.39
CA ALA A 86 -20.73 -12.20 17.09
C ALA A 86 -20.18 -13.41 17.84
N THR A 87 -18.89 -13.40 18.21
CA THR A 87 -18.23 -14.54 18.89
C THR A 87 -18.01 -14.31 20.39
N PHE A 88 -18.40 -13.14 20.92
CA PHE A 88 -18.32 -12.88 22.36
C PHE A 88 -19.27 -13.84 23.14
N PRO A 89 -18.82 -14.47 24.24
CA PRO A 89 -17.59 -14.25 25.03
C PRO A 89 -16.42 -15.20 24.69
N ILE A 90 -16.44 -15.91 23.57
CA ILE A 90 -15.58 -17.08 23.33
C ILE A 90 -14.12 -16.70 23.03
N ALA A 91 -13.83 -15.52 22.50
CA ALA A 91 -12.46 -15.18 22.08
C ALA A 91 -12.04 -13.71 22.32
N PRO A 92 -12.06 -13.19 23.57
CA PRO A 92 -11.69 -11.80 23.86
C PRO A 92 -10.21 -11.50 23.58
N PHE A 93 -9.31 -12.49 23.73
CA PHE A 93 -7.88 -12.33 23.52
C PHE A 93 -7.52 -12.20 22.02
N VAL A 94 -8.21 -12.94 21.15
CA VAL A 94 -8.01 -12.86 19.69
C VAL A 94 -8.42 -11.48 19.17
N PHE A 95 -9.46 -10.90 19.74
CA PHE A 95 -9.93 -9.56 19.41
C PHE A 95 -8.91 -8.48 19.79
N ALA A 96 -8.40 -8.51 21.02
CA ALA A 96 -7.42 -7.54 21.50
C ALA A 96 -6.14 -7.57 20.67
N ASP A 97 -5.64 -8.76 20.32
CA ASP A 97 -4.45 -8.94 19.50
C ASP A 97 -4.68 -8.47 18.05
N SER A 98 -5.82 -8.76 17.48
CA SER A 98 -6.20 -8.31 16.13
C SER A 98 -6.29 -6.79 16.05
N ILE A 99 -6.87 -6.11 17.04
CA ILE A 99 -6.92 -4.65 17.10
C ILE A 99 -5.52 -4.05 17.22
N LYS A 100 -4.70 -4.58 18.13
CA LYS A 100 -3.32 -4.11 18.32
C LYS A 100 -2.52 -4.21 17.03
N THR A 101 -2.58 -5.35 16.36
CA THR A 101 -1.90 -5.58 15.07
C THR A 101 -2.40 -4.61 14.01
N LEU A 102 -3.70 -4.35 13.97
CA LEU A 102 -4.30 -3.46 13.00
C LEU A 102 -3.82 -2.00 13.17
N PHE A 103 -3.84 -1.48 14.40
CA PHE A 103 -3.39 -0.11 14.68
C PHE A 103 -1.88 0.06 14.44
N THR A 104 -1.09 -0.92 14.80
CA THR A 104 0.37 -0.87 14.64
C THR A 104 0.75 -0.92 13.15
N SER A 105 0.10 -1.75 12.35
CA SER A 105 0.45 -1.93 10.93
C SER A 105 0.13 -0.71 10.07
N LYS A 106 -0.92 0.05 10.39
CA LYS A 106 -1.34 1.21 9.58
C LYS A 106 -0.43 2.42 9.67
N LEU A 107 -0.10 2.82 10.88
CA LEU A 107 0.84 3.90 11.10
C LEU A 107 2.20 3.53 10.52
N TRP A 108 2.57 2.27 10.65
CA TRP A 108 3.81 1.77 10.13
C TRP A 108 3.86 1.72 8.60
N ILE A 109 2.77 1.30 7.91
CA ILE A 109 2.71 1.29 6.44
C ILE A 109 2.85 2.70 5.87
N ARG A 110 2.14 3.68 6.43
CA ARG A 110 2.27 5.09 6.01
C ARG A 110 3.69 5.60 6.19
N ASN A 111 4.29 5.34 7.34
CA ASN A 111 5.66 5.73 7.63
C ASN A 111 6.67 5.02 6.72
N LEU A 112 6.44 3.73 6.44
CA LEU A 112 7.27 2.96 5.53
C LEU A 112 7.25 3.54 4.11
N ILE A 113 6.08 3.82 3.56
CA ILE A 113 5.93 4.41 2.23
C ILE A 113 6.57 5.81 2.18
N SER A 114 6.31 6.64 3.19
CA SER A 114 6.91 7.97 3.32
C SER A 114 8.44 7.92 3.33
N ALA A 115 9.01 7.02 4.11
CA ALA A 115 10.47 6.84 4.19
C ALA A 115 11.08 6.27 2.91
N LYS A 116 10.41 5.31 2.27
CA LYS A 116 10.91 4.65 1.05
C LYS A 116 10.88 5.56 -0.18
N LEU A 117 9.87 6.39 -0.30
CA LEU A 117 9.69 7.31 -1.43
C LEU A 117 10.22 8.72 -1.15
N ASP A 118 10.58 9.01 0.08
CA ASP A 118 10.97 10.37 0.54
C ASP A 118 9.92 11.43 0.19
N ILE A 119 8.66 11.14 0.56
CA ILE A 119 7.51 12.01 0.31
C ILE A 119 6.74 12.31 1.60
N PRO A 120 6.03 13.46 1.66
CA PRO A 120 5.20 13.79 2.82
C PRO A 120 4.06 12.76 3.01
N SER A 121 3.74 12.44 4.25
CA SER A 121 2.69 11.49 4.61
C SER A 121 1.29 11.92 4.17
N GLU A 122 1.07 13.22 3.96
CA GLU A 122 -0.20 13.78 3.46
C GLU A 122 -0.53 13.34 2.03
N LYS A 123 0.46 12.94 1.25
CA LYS A 123 0.27 12.40 -0.11
C LYS A 123 -0.08 10.92 -0.14
N ILE A 124 -0.13 10.24 1.02
CA ILE A 124 -0.38 8.79 1.11
C ILE A 124 -1.82 8.53 1.54
N TYR A 125 -2.54 7.80 0.71
CA TYR A 125 -3.96 7.45 0.87
C TYR A 125 -4.15 5.94 0.97
N PHE A 126 -5.31 5.55 1.55
CA PHE A 126 -5.70 4.16 1.73
C PHE A 126 -7.08 3.89 1.14
#